data_2ee4ff29b4e0eab3eb7d1308274c8f90
#
_entry.id   2ee4ff29b4e0eab3eb7d1308274c8f90
#
_cell.length_a   1.000
_cell.length_b   1.000
_cell.length_c   1.000
_cell.angle_alpha   90.00
_cell.angle_beta   90.00
_cell.angle_gamma   90.00
#
_symmetry.space_group_name_H-M   'P 1'
#
loop_
_entity.id
_entity.type
_entity.pdbx_description
1 polymer ?
#
loop_
_entity_poly.entity_id
_entity_poly.type
_entity_poly.pdbx_seq_one_letter_code
_entity_poly.pdbx_strand_id
1 'polypeptide(L)'
;MPSSDPAHPPATRPEDLGRFFIERGNAGDVEGLVALYEPDAVLAFPRGRLTTGTEAIRAVYQELLAGKPTFTGTPQPAIVNGDLALTSTRTPNGATVEIAHRQPDGTWRWRVDQPSILG
;
A
#
# COMPACT_ATOMS: atom_id res chain seq x y z
N MET A 1 18.42 -7.88 11.48
CA MET A 1 17.82 -7.04 12.48
C MET A 1 16.49 -6.51 11.96
N PRO A 2 15.42 -6.95 12.50
CA PRO A 2 14.16 -6.38 12.08
C PRO A 2 14.15 -4.92 12.50
N SER A 3 13.98 -4.08 11.55
CA SER A 3 13.74 -2.70 11.83
C SER A 3 12.29 -2.59 12.30
N SER A 4 12.07 -2.62 13.58
CA SER A 4 10.77 -2.20 14.06
C SER A 4 10.85 -0.71 14.26
N ASP A 5 10.28 0.01 13.32
CA ASP A 5 10.06 1.44 13.48
C ASP A 5 8.74 1.59 14.24
N PRO A 6 8.75 2.09 15.49
CA PRO A 6 7.50 2.23 16.25
C PRO A 6 6.47 3.11 15.55
N ALA A 7 6.91 4.07 14.71
CA ALA A 7 6.02 4.94 13.96
C ALA A 7 5.41 4.24 12.76
N HIS A 8 6.04 3.16 12.27
CA HIS A 8 5.61 2.43 11.08
C HIS A 8 5.70 0.93 11.34
N PRO A 9 4.83 0.38 12.21
CA PRO A 9 4.85 -1.06 12.44
C PRO A 9 4.58 -1.79 11.14
N PRO A 10 5.32 -2.87 10.85
CA PRO A 10 5.11 -3.63 9.63
C PRO A 10 3.81 -4.45 9.69
N ALA A 11 3.27 -4.77 8.52
CA ALA A 11 2.09 -5.60 8.42
C ALA A 11 2.45 -7.04 8.75
N THR A 12 1.84 -7.59 9.80
CA THR A 12 2.03 -9.00 10.17
C THR A 12 1.04 -9.91 9.46
N ARG A 13 -0.02 -9.33 8.88
CA ARG A 13 -1.00 -10.01 8.02
C ARG A 13 -1.20 -9.17 6.77
N PRO A 14 -1.49 -9.82 5.61
CA PRO A 14 -1.66 -9.03 4.39
C PRO A 14 -2.78 -7.99 4.49
N GLU A 15 -3.85 -8.30 5.20
CA GLU A 15 -4.97 -7.37 5.38
C GLU A 15 -4.58 -6.07 6.08
N ASP A 16 -3.52 -6.11 6.89
CA ASP A 16 -3.09 -4.91 7.60
C ASP A 16 -2.59 -3.82 6.67
N LEU A 17 -2.12 -4.18 5.47
CA LEU A 17 -1.60 -3.21 4.52
C LEU A 17 -2.64 -2.16 4.14
N GLY A 18 -3.86 -2.60 3.83
CA GLY A 18 -4.94 -1.67 3.47
C GLY A 18 -5.33 -0.76 4.62
N ARG A 19 -5.39 -1.29 5.82
CA ARG A 19 -5.70 -0.50 7.02
C ARG A 19 -4.61 0.54 7.27
N PHE A 20 -3.36 0.12 7.21
CA PHE A 20 -2.23 1.06 7.38
C PHE A 20 -2.22 2.14 6.30
N PHE A 21 -2.56 1.78 5.06
CA PHE A 21 -2.63 2.75 3.99
C PHE A 21 -3.61 3.87 4.33
N ILE A 22 -4.81 3.51 4.77
CA ILE A 22 -5.84 4.50 5.11
C ILE A 22 -5.37 5.37 6.28
N GLU A 23 -4.87 4.76 7.34
CA GLU A 23 -4.41 5.51 8.52
C GLU A 23 -3.26 6.45 8.20
N ARG A 24 -2.24 5.93 7.51
CA ARG A 24 -1.04 6.72 7.19
C ARG A 24 -1.32 7.78 6.13
N GLY A 25 -2.15 7.45 5.14
CA GLY A 25 -2.56 8.40 4.12
C GLY A 25 -3.31 9.59 4.72
N ASN A 26 -4.25 9.31 5.62
CA ASN A 26 -5.02 10.36 6.29
C ASN A 26 -4.17 11.19 7.25
N ALA A 27 -3.08 10.62 7.76
CA ALA A 27 -2.14 11.34 8.62
C ALA A 27 -1.12 12.16 7.82
N GLY A 28 -1.14 12.09 6.50
CA GLY A 28 -0.15 12.78 5.66
C GLY A 28 1.24 12.16 5.78
N ASP A 29 1.32 10.89 6.12
CA ASP A 29 2.57 10.21 6.45
C ASP A 29 3.14 9.53 5.20
N VAL A 30 3.90 10.29 4.40
CA VAL A 30 4.49 9.79 3.16
C VAL A 30 5.39 8.59 3.42
N GLU A 31 6.28 8.68 4.40
CA GLU A 31 7.22 7.58 4.68
C GLU A 31 6.48 6.33 5.16
N GLY A 32 5.39 6.51 5.88
CA GLY A 32 4.55 5.40 6.28
C GLY A 32 3.91 4.67 5.11
N LEU A 33 3.51 5.42 4.08
CA LEU A 33 2.97 4.81 2.86
C LEU A 33 4.08 4.09 2.08
N VAL A 34 5.24 4.73 1.92
CA VAL A 34 6.38 4.13 1.21
C VAL A 34 6.79 2.81 1.84
N ALA A 35 6.72 2.72 3.18
CA ALA A 35 7.10 1.51 3.92
C ALA A 35 6.19 0.32 3.63
N LEU A 36 5.03 0.53 3.02
CA LEU A 36 4.11 -0.55 2.66
C LEU A 36 4.52 -1.28 1.38
N TYR A 37 5.49 -0.75 0.63
CA TYR A 37 5.87 -1.25 -0.68
C TYR A 37 7.26 -1.87 -0.65
N GLU A 38 7.43 -2.91 -1.47
CA GLU A 38 8.77 -3.43 -1.73
C GLU A 38 9.62 -2.41 -2.49
N PRO A 39 10.97 -2.50 -2.41
CA PRO A 39 11.84 -1.50 -3.06
C PRO A 39 11.66 -1.37 -4.57
N ASP A 40 11.20 -2.44 -5.23
CA ASP A 40 10.98 -2.45 -6.68
C ASP A 40 9.50 -2.57 -7.05
N ALA A 41 8.62 -2.21 -6.12
CA ALA A 41 7.18 -2.31 -6.35
C ALA A 41 6.71 -1.44 -7.51
N VAL A 42 5.61 -1.86 -8.12
CA VAL A 42 4.96 -1.12 -9.21
C VAL A 42 3.60 -0.62 -8.75
N LEU A 43 3.39 0.67 -8.86
CA LEU A 43 2.15 1.35 -8.51
C LEU A 43 1.51 1.90 -9.79
N ALA A 44 0.29 1.48 -10.09
CA ALA A 44 -0.44 1.97 -11.26
C ALA A 44 -1.13 3.29 -10.94
N PHE A 45 -0.33 4.33 -10.75
CA PHE A 45 -0.81 5.66 -10.40
C PHE A 45 0.30 6.69 -10.68
N PRO A 46 0.02 7.91 -11.15
CA PRO A 46 -1.30 8.43 -11.53
C PRO A 46 -1.94 7.70 -12.71
N ARG A 47 -3.20 7.99 -13.00
CA ARG A 47 -3.94 7.33 -14.06
C ARG A 47 -3.15 7.32 -15.37
N GLY A 48 -3.05 6.13 -15.97
CA GLY A 48 -2.35 5.95 -17.24
C GLY A 48 -0.84 5.83 -17.12
N ARG A 49 -0.30 5.75 -15.88
CA ARG A 49 1.15 5.67 -15.64
C ARG A 49 1.47 4.54 -14.68
N LEU A 50 2.67 3.99 -14.84
CA LEU A 50 3.22 3.05 -13.88
C LEU A 50 4.38 3.74 -13.15
N THR A 51 4.32 3.73 -11.84
CA THR A 51 5.35 4.28 -10.97
C THR A 51 6.10 3.12 -10.34
N THR A 52 7.40 3.05 -10.55
CA THR A 52 8.20 1.91 -10.11
C THR A 52 9.32 2.36 -9.18
N GLY A 53 9.44 1.68 -8.04
CA GLY A 53 10.54 1.84 -7.10
C GLY A 53 10.26 2.86 -6.02
N THR A 54 11.07 2.77 -4.96
CA THR A 54 10.87 3.55 -3.73
C THR A 54 10.83 5.05 -3.97
N GLU A 55 11.81 5.59 -4.72
CA GLU A 55 11.90 7.03 -4.87
C GLU A 55 10.78 7.61 -5.71
N ALA A 56 10.39 6.90 -6.78
CA ALA A 56 9.29 7.33 -7.62
C ALA A 56 7.96 7.26 -6.86
N ILE A 57 7.76 6.22 -6.07
CA ILE A 57 6.55 6.08 -5.24
C ILE A 57 6.51 7.19 -4.19
N ARG A 58 7.65 7.49 -3.55
CA ARG A 58 7.74 8.59 -2.59
C ARG A 58 7.32 9.91 -3.22
N ALA A 59 7.84 10.22 -4.41
CA ALA A 59 7.52 11.47 -5.10
C ALA A 59 6.03 11.59 -5.39
N VAL A 60 5.41 10.50 -5.83
CA VAL A 60 3.96 10.47 -6.10
C VAL A 60 3.16 10.78 -4.84
N TYR A 61 3.51 10.14 -3.72
CA TYR A 61 2.77 10.37 -2.48
C TYR A 61 3.06 11.73 -1.86
N GLN A 62 4.28 12.26 -2.02
CA GLN A 62 4.57 13.62 -1.59
C GLN A 62 3.61 14.62 -2.27
N GLU A 63 3.42 14.47 -3.56
CA GLU A 63 2.53 15.34 -4.31
C GLU A 63 1.06 15.11 -3.93
N LEU A 64 0.65 13.85 -3.85
CA LEU A 64 -0.73 13.49 -3.53
C LEU A 64 -1.13 13.98 -2.13
N LEU A 65 -0.30 13.73 -1.13
CA LEU A 65 -0.63 14.08 0.26
C LEU A 65 -0.52 15.58 0.52
N ALA A 66 0.18 16.34 -0.33
CA ALA A 66 0.21 17.80 -0.22
C ALA A 66 -1.20 18.40 -0.36
N GLY A 67 -2.09 17.75 -1.10
CA GLY A 67 -3.48 18.17 -1.24
C GLY A 67 -4.37 17.77 -0.07
N LYS A 68 -3.84 17.07 0.92
CA LYS A 68 -4.58 16.61 2.10
C LYS A 68 -5.86 15.84 1.76
N PRO A 69 -5.77 14.82 0.91
CA PRO A 69 -6.96 14.03 0.58
C PRO A 69 -7.42 13.22 1.80
N THR A 70 -8.69 12.82 1.77
CA THR A 70 -9.24 11.89 2.76
C THR A 70 -9.38 10.52 2.10
N PHE A 71 -8.77 9.51 2.70
CA PHE A 71 -8.90 8.13 2.24
C PHE A 71 -9.95 7.43 3.08
N THR A 72 -10.87 6.74 2.42
CA THR A 72 -11.90 5.93 3.06
C THR A 72 -11.94 4.59 2.34
N GLY A 73 -12.44 3.59 3.04
CA GLY A 73 -12.58 2.28 2.44
C GLY A 73 -12.62 1.19 3.49
N THR A 74 -12.98 -0.01 3.04
CA THR A 74 -13.07 -1.19 3.90
C THR A 74 -12.12 -2.25 3.34
N PRO A 75 -10.98 -2.50 4.02
CA PRO A 75 -10.11 -3.59 3.60
C PRO A 75 -10.85 -4.92 3.62
N GLN A 76 -10.65 -5.71 2.56
CA GLN A 76 -11.30 -6.99 2.39
C GLN A 76 -10.40 -8.11 2.89
N PRO A 77 -10.95 -9.29 3.20
CA PRO A 77 -10.12 -10.45 3.53
C PRO A 77 -9.15 -10.76 2.39
N ALA A 78 -7.90 -11.06 2.74
CA ALA A 78 -6.88 -11.38 1.74
C ALA A 78 -7.01 -12.84 1.29
N ILE A 79 -6.58 -13.09 0.07
CA ILE A 79 -6.45 -14.46 -0.46
C ILE A 79 -4.97 -14.77 -0.48
N VAL A 80 -4.55 -15.72 0.34
CA VAL A 80 -3.13 -16.05 0.53
C VAL A 80 -2.79 -17.34 -0.21
N ASN A 81 -1.69 -17.32 -0.96
CA ASN A 81 -1.12 -18.49 -1.59
C ASN A 81 0.39 -18.44 -1.41
N GLY A 82 0.88 -19.20 -0.42
CA GLY A 82 2.31 -19.21 -0.12
C GLY A 82 2.81 -17.83 0.32
N ASP A 83 3.78 -17.31 -0.40
CA ASP A 83 4.37 -16.01 -0.10
C ASP A 83 3.66 -14.84 -0.79
N LEU A 84 2.59 -15.12 -1.50
CA LEU A 84 1.81 -14.09 -2.19
C LEU A 84 0.43 -13.98 -1.59
N ALA A 85 -0.12 -12.78 -1.62
CA ALA A 85 -1.51 -12.56 -1.21
C ALA A 85 -2.14 -11.53 -2.13
N LEU A 86 -3.39 -11.77 -2.49
CA LEU A 86 -4.22 -10.79 -3.17
C LEU A 86 -4.95 -10.00 -2.09
N THR A 87 -4.72 -8.69 -2.07
CA THR A 87 -5.41 -7.79 -1.14
C THR A 87 -6.31 -6.84 -1.91
N SER A 88 -7.30 -6.29 -1.23
CA SER A 88 -8.26 -5.39 -1.85
C SER A 88 -8.90 -4.53 -0.78
N THR A 89 -9.27 -3.32 -1.16
CA THR A 89 -10.04 -2.40 -0.32
C THR A 89 -11.25 -1.93 -1.11
N ARG A 90 -12.43 -2.10 -0.55
CA ARG A 90 -13.64 -1.57 -1.16
C ARG A 90 -13.71 -0.08 -0.89
N THR A 91 -13.95 0.70 -1.93
CA THR A 91 -14.08 2.16 -1.83
C THR A 91 -15.47 2.56 -2.30
N PRO A 92 -15.90 3.83 -2.06
CA PRO A 92 -17.22 4.28 -2.51
C PRO A 92 -17.42 4.15 -4.02
N ASN A 93 -16.35 4.26 -4.82
CA ASN A 93 -16.45 4.25 -6.28
C ASN A 93 -15.95 2.96 -6.92
N GLY A 94 -15.57 1.96 -6.14
CA GLY A 94 -15.04 0.73 -6.71
C GLY A 94 -14.20 -0.02 -5.70
N ALA A 95 -13.01 -0.40 -6.12
CA ALA A 95 -12.10 -1.14 -5.27
C ALA A 95 -10.66 -0.93 -5.71
N THR A 96 -9.75 -1.22 -4.79
CA THR A 96 -8.34 -1.41 -5.11
C THR A 96 -8.07 -2.89 -5.29
N VAL A 97 -6.93 -3.22 -5.89
CA VAL A 97 -6.42 -4.58 -5.87
C VAL A 97 -4.90 -4.52 -5.84
N GLU A 98 -4.32 -5.35 -4.99
CA GLU A 98 -2.87 -5.37 -4.83
C GLU A 98 -2.37 -6.81 -4.73
N ILE A 99 -1.09 -6.99 -5.08
CA ILE A 99 -0.38 -8.24 -4.80
C ILE A 99 0.64 -7.93 -3.72
N ALA A 100 0.48 -8.58 -2.57
CA ALA A 100 1.41 -8.50 -1.45
C ALA A 100 2.37 -9.69 -1.48
N HIS A 101 3.57 -9.46 -0.98
CA HIS A 101 4.62 -10.48 -0.92
C HIS A 101 5.15 -10.57 0.50
N ARG A 102 5.23 -11.81 1.01
CA ARG A 102 5.78 -12.04 2.35
C ARG A 102 7.29 -11.83 2.34
N GLN A 103 7.76 -11.03 3.27
CA GLN A 103 9.16 -10.72 3.44
C GLN A 103 9.87 -11.81 4.24
N PRO A 104 11.19 -11.89 4.21
CA PRO A 104 11.92 -12.91 4.97
C PRO A 104 11.63 -12.91 6.46
N ASP A 105 11.26 -11.76 7.03
CA ASP A 105 10.91 -11.65 8.45
C ASP A 105 9.45 -12.02 8.75
N GLY A 106 8.71 -12.47 7.75
CA GLY A 106 7.31 -12.87 7.90
C GLY A 106 6.30 -11.73 7.79
N THR A 107 6.76 -10.50 7.62
CA THR A 107 5.85 -9.37 7.38
C THR A 107 5.51 -9.27 5.90
N TRP A 108 4.56 -8.40 5.58
CA TRP A 108 4.05 -8.28 4.22
C TRP A 108 4.28 -6.88 3.68
N ARG A 109 4.58 -6.80 2.38
CA ARG A 109 4.67 -5.54 1.64
C ARG A 109 4.04 -5.73 0.27
N TRP A 110 3.53 -4.64 -0.30
CA TRP A 110 2.97 -4.68 -1.63
C TRP A 110 4.07 -4.73 -2.70
N ARG A 111 3.86 -5.60 -3.67
CA ARG A 111 4.70 -5.73 -4.86
C ARG A 111 4.08 -5.05 -6.06
N VAL A 112 2.75 -5.12 -6.21
CA VAL A 112 2.00 -4.49 -7.29
C VAL A 112 0.77 -3.85 -6.66
N ASP A 113 0.47 -2.63 -7.07
CA ASP A 113 -0.68 -1.90 -6.54
C ASP A 113 -1.46 -1.25 -7.67
N GLN A 114 -2.72 -1.66 -7.81
CA GLN A 114 -3.70 -1.01 -8.68
C GLN A 114 -4.74 -0.35 -7.79
N PRO A 115 -4.61 0.98 -7.54
CA PRO A 115 -5.48 1.65 -6.58
C PRO A 115 -6.90 1.91 -7.07
N SER A 116 -7.20 1.64 -8.33
CA SER A 116 -8.55 1.91 -8.84
C SER A 116 -8.92 0.92 -9.93
N ILE A 117 -9.86 0.04 -9.61
CA ILE A 117 -10.59 -0.73 -10.59
C ILE A 117 -12.04 -0.25 -10.56
N LEU A 118 -12.68 -0.14 -11.69
CA LEU A 118 -14.05 0.40 -11.81
C LEU A 118 -14.15 1.89 -11.42
N GLY A 119 -13.06 2.59 -11.50
CA GLY A 119 -13.08 4.01 -11.12
C GLY A 119 -11.89 4.81 -11.64
#